data_0a64eb0fe4523ee39362d001a49d8d5d
#
_entry.id   0a64eb0fe4523ee39362d001a49d8d5d
#
_cell.length_a   1.000
_cell.length_b   1.000
_cell.length_c   1.000
_cell.angle_alpha   90.00
_cell.angle_beta   90.00
_cell.angle_gamma   90.00
#
_symmetry.space_group_name_H-M   'P 1'
#
loop_
_entity.id
_entity.type
_entity.pdbx_description
1 polymer ?
#
loop_
_entity_poly.entity_id
_entity_poly.type
_entity_poly.pdbx_seq_one_letter_code
_entity_poly.pdbx_strand_id
1 'polypeptide(L)'
;MISFQFETYIADGAEHYSYGADYGKGMVQTSKTVSFPESLLSLVDMNIDEIEPAIRQLNEVLWQLTTTREKQYAEEVNALLDELELRHIYFQQLALDWRYRLSRAVIFEQYTEDMLPRKYLYALPDTLRRMQGQIVELFENVLDADNSDEPTSKRMVDYYQRSGETAFRFYPQPIGFELIGEVFTEVLTPNNIYDILDFQLRACVKQEIKMRRCKNCGRYFAVMRRGATEYCGRVADERGRTCREVGAINTWTRSKRDDEVFKVYRREYKKRFAWIKAGRITDQQFYDWSERARAEKDKCEQGLISQKELEVWLKESK
;
A
#
# COMPACT_ATOMS: atom_id res chain seq x y z
N MET A 1 -13.53 -9.32 34.49
CA MET A 1 -14.02 -8.74 33.22
C MET A 1 -12.79 -8.31 32.44
N ILE A 2 -12.69 -8.64 31.17
CA ILE A 2 -11.59 -8.16 30.35
C ILE A 2 -11.77 -6.65 30.16
N SER A 3 -10.71 -5.87 30.31
CA SER A 3 -10.62 -4.50 29.80
C SER A 3 -9.50 -4.44 28.77
N PHE A 4 -9.59 -3.56 27.80
CA PHE A 4 -8.50 -3.36 26.86
C PHE A 4 -8.24 -1.86 26.63
N GLN A 5 -7.04 -1.58 26.18
CA GLN A 5 -6.61 -0.24 25.77
C GLN A 5 -5.97 -0.34 24.40
N PHE A 6 -6.26 0.61 23.54
CA PHE A 6 -5.54 0.80 22.28
C PHE A 6 -5.40 2.30 22.06
N GLU A 7 -4.18 2.76 21.90
CA GLU A 7 -3.84 4.16 21.69
C GLU A 7 -2.84 4.27 20.54
N THR A 8 -2.93 5.36 19.80
CA THR A 8 -1.95 5.67 18.76
C THR A 8 -1.69 7.17 18.69
N TYR A 9 -0.45 7.52 18.41
CA TYR A 9 -0.02 8.90 18.16
C TYR A 9 1.07 8.93 17.11
N ILE A 10 1.33 10.13 16.55
CA ILE A 10 2.36 10.35 15.53
C ILE A 10 3.34 11.39 16.09
N ALA A 11 4.60 10.98 16.21
CA ALA A 11 5.69 11.84 16.67
C ALA A 11 7.00 11.46 15.98
N ASP A 12 7.88 12.43 15.76
CA ASP A 12 9.23 12.24 15.20
C ASP A 12 9.27 11.44 13.89
N GLY A 13 8.23 11.58 13.05
CA GLY A 13 8.11 10.86 11.78
C GLY A 13 7.77 9.38 11.93
N ALA A 14 7.27 8.97 13.09
CA ALA A 14 6.85 7.61 13.38
C ALA A 14 5.41 7.56 13.93
N GLU A 15 4.77 6.44 13.68
CA GLU A 15 3.51 6.02 14.26
C GLU A 15 3.82 5.16 15.50
N HIS A 16 3.24 5.52 16.61
CA HIS A 16 3.36 4.79 17.86
C HIS A 16 2.03 4.18 18.23
N TYR A 17 2.05 2.90 18.55
CA TYR A 17 0.91 2.12 18.97
C TYR A 17 1.19 1.55 20.36
N SER A 18 0.26 1.77 21.28
CA SER A 18 0.26 1.19 22.61
C SER A 18 -1.05 0.45 22.81
N TYR A 19 -1.00 -0.84 23.05
CA TYR A 19 -2.19 -1.67 23.17
C TYR A 19 -1.99 -2.81 24.17
N GLY A 20 -3.09 -3.27 24.75
CA GLY A 20 -3.06 -4.40 25.67
C GLY A 20 -4.42 -4.72 26.24
N ALA A 21 -4.45 -5.80 27.01
CA ALA A 21 -5.66 -6.25 27.71
C ALA A 21 -5.34 -6.70 29.14
N ASP A 22 -6.31 -6.49 30.04
CA ASP A 22 -6.31 -7.06 31.38
C ASP A 22 -7.32 -8.22 31.43
N TYR A 23 -6.80 -9.41 31.65
CA TYR A 23 -7.58 -10.65 31.82
C TYR A 23 -7.82 -10.98 33.31
N GLY A 24 -7.78 -9.97 34.19
CA GLY A 24 -7.94 -10.13 35.65
C GLY A 24 -6.64 -10.39 36.41
N LYS A 25 -5.49 -10.22 35.72
CA LYS A 25 -4.13 -10.38 36.31
C LYS A 25 -3.28 -9.11 36.20
N GLY A 26 -3.89 -8.01 35.81
CA GLY A 26 -3.25 -6.74 35.47
C GLY A 26 -3.09 -6.56 33.96
N MET A 27 -2.97 -5.29 33.54
CA MET A 27 -2.82 -4.91 32.13
C MET A 27 -1.47 -5.38 31.59
N VAL A 28 -1.50 -6.23 30.56
CA VAL A 28 -0.32 -6.55 29.78
C VAL A 28 -0.29 -5.65 28.56
N GLN A 29 0.67 -4.72 28.53
CA GLN A 29 0.78 -3.70 27.50
C GLN A 29 1.90 -4.02 26.53
N THR A 30 1.64 -3.80 25.24
CA THR A 30 2.60 -3.95 24.13
C THR A 30 2.71 -2.62 23.42
N SER A 31 3.92 -2.27 23.01
CA SER A 31 4.18 -1.07 22.21
C SER A 31 4.79 -1.47 20.86
N LYS A 32 4.36 -0.79 19.80
CA LYS A 32 4.91 -0.96 18.45
C LYS A 32 5.13 0.40 17.82
N THR A 33 6.28 0.58 17.19
CA THR A 33 6.61 1.80 16.45
C THR A 33 6.86 1.45 14.98
N VAL A 34 6.28 2.25 14.09
CA VAL A 34 6.37 2.08 12.62
C VAL A 34 6.70 3.45 12.03
N SER A 35 7.45 3.50 10.94
CA SER A 35 7.66 4.76 10.22
C SER A 35 6.33 5.32 9.70
N PHE A 36 6.08 6.61 9.90
CA PHE A 36 4.88 7.25 9.38
C PHE A 36 5.03 7.54 7.86
N PRO A 37 4.03 7.23 7.02
CA PRO A 37 2.72 6.60 7.26
C PRO A 37 2.67 5.12 6.78
N GLU A 38 3.60 4.28 7.19
CA GLU A 38 3.76 2.91 6.62
C GLU A 38 2.57 1.98 6.95
N SER A 39 1.90 2.15 8.10
CA SER A 39 0.72 1.34 8.40
C SER A 39 -0.45 1.64 7.45
N LEU A 40 -0.65 2.92 7.10
CA LEU A 40 -1.63 3.31 6.10
C LEU A 40 -1.28 2.75 4.70
N LEU A 41 -0.01 2.85 4.30
CA LEU A 41 0.48 2.34 3.02
C LEU A 41 0.38 0.81 2.94
N SER A 42 0.68 0.09 4.03
CA SER A 42 0.57 -1.36 4.07
C SER A 42 -0.88 -1.84 4.01
N LEU A 43 -1.83 -1.09 4.57
CA LEU A 43 -3.25 -1.38 4.39
C LEU A 43 -3.69 -1.19 2.94
N VAL A 44 -3.26 -0.11 2.28
CA VAL A 44 -3.58 0.14 0.86
C VAL A 44 -3.02 -0.97 -0.05
N ASP A 45 -1.84 -1.49 0.27
CA ASP A 45 -1.19 -2.57 -0.47
C ASP A 45 -1.74 -3.97 -0.13
N MET A 46 -2.57 -4.11 0.92
CA MET A 46 -3.06 -5.40 1.42
C MET A 46 -4.03 -6.05 0.42
N ASN A 47 -3.79 -7.32 0.12
CA ASN A 47 -4.74 -8.13 -0.64
C ASN A 47 -5.89 -8.60 0.26
N ILE A 48 -7.05 -7.98 0.16
CA ILE A 48 -8.21 -8.31 0.98
C ILE A 48 -8.72 -9.72 0.68
N ASP A 49 -8.56 -10.23 -0.53
CA ASP A 49 -9.00 -11.58 -0.90
C ASP A 49 -8.25 -12.68 -0.13
N GLU A 50 -7.03 -12.40 0.35
CA GLU A 50 -6.25 -13.34 1.17
C GLU A 50 -6.72 -13.41 2.63
N ILE A 51 -7.35 -12.36 3.14
CA ILE A 51 -7.84 -12.30 4.53
C ILE A 51 -9.34 -12.52 4.64
N GLU A 52 -10.10 -12.33 3.57
CA GLU A 52 -11.55 -12.51 3.56
C GLU A 52 -11.98 -13.90 4.05
N PRO A 53 -11.33 -15.02 3.65
CA PRO A 53 -11.70 -16.34 4.16
C PRO A 53 -11.65 -16.45 5.68
N ALA A 54 -10.61 -15.88 6.32
CA ALA A 54 -10.48 -15.88 7.79
C ALA A 54 -11.59 -15.05 8.46
N ILE A 55 -11.94 -13.89 7.88
CA ILE A 55 -13.05 -13.06 8.37
C ILE A 55 -14.40 -13.77 8.20
N ARG A 56 -14.62 -14.45 7.06
CA ARG A 56 -15.84 -15.23 6.82
C ARG A 56 -15.94 -16.40 7.80
N GLN A 57 -14.86 -17.13 8.03
CA GLN A 57 -14.80 -18.19 9.01
C GLN A 57 -15.08 -17.67 10.44
N LEU A 58 -14.46 -16.55 10.82
CA LEU A 58 -14.73 -15.91 12.11
C LEU A 58 -16.22 -15.59 12.28
N ASN A 59 -16.86 -15.06 11.26
CA ASN A 59 -18.30 -14.77 11.31
C ASN A 59 -19.16 -16.03 11.42
N GLU A 60 -18.77 -17.12 10.77
CA GLU A 60 -19.46 -18.41 10.85
C GLU A 60 -19.32 -19.03 12.26
N VAL A 61 -18.13 -19.05 12.83
CA VAL A 61 -17.89 -19.55 14.18
C VAL A 61 -18.64 -18.73 15.23
N LEU A 62 -18.70 -17.40 15.05
CA LEU A 62 -19.53 -16.53 15.89
C LEU A 62 -21.02 -16.88 15.76
N TRP A 63 -21.48 -17.24 14.57
CA TRP A 63 -22.86 -17.70 14.40
C TRP A 63 -23.13 -19.01 15.15
N GLN A 64 -22.21 -19.99 15.08
CA GLN A 64 -22.31 -21.23 15.84
C GLN A 64 -22.34 -20.94 17.36
N LEU A 65 -21.43 -20.07 17.84
CA LEU A 65 -21.40 -19.67 19.25
C LEU A 65 -22.73 -19.04 19.70
N THR A 66 -23.29 -18.13 18.91
CA THR A 66 -24.56 -17.46 19.26
C THR A 66 -25.75 -18.40 19.28
N THR A 67 -25.69 -19.48 18.48
CA THR A 67 -26.76 -20.49 18.34
C THR A 67 -26.67 -21.57 19.39
N THR A 68 -25.46 -22.16 19.61
CA THR A 68 -25.27 -23.34 20.46
C THR A 68 -24.82 -22.98 21.88
N ARG A 69 -24.15 -21.82 22.05
CA ARG A 69 -23.52 -21.34 23.29
C ARG A 69 -22.40 -22.26 23.82
N GLU A 70 -21.84 -23.10 22.97
CA GLU A 70 -20.75 -24.00 23.34
C GLU A 70 -19.41 -23.28 23.46
N LYS A 71 -18.67 -23.53 24.55
CA LYS A 71 -17.40 -22.87 24.85
C LYS A 71 -16.32 -23.06 23.78
N GLN A 72 -16.32 -24.23 23.11
CA GLN A 72 -15.36 -24.51 22.05
C GLN A 72 -15.35 -23.46 20.95
N TYR A 73 -16.52 -22.90 20.58
CA TYR A 73 -16.60 -21.84 19.57
C TYR A 73 -16.00 -20.52 20.07
N ALA A 74 -16.06 -20.23 21.36
CA ALA A 74 -15.39 -19.06 21.92
C ALA A 74 -13.86 -19.17 21.86
N GLU A 75 -13.32 -20.37 22.03
CA GLU A 75 -11.90 -20.65 21.88
C GLU A 75 -11.46 -20.55 20.42
N GLU A 76 -12.27 -21.08 19.49
CA GLU A 76 -12.03 -20.98 18.05
C GLU A 76 -12.08 -19.52 17.56
N VAL A 77 -13.03 -18.71 18.03
CA VAL A 77 -13.07 -17.26 17.76
C VAL A 77 -11.76 -16.59 18.18
N ASN A 78 -11.25 -16.87 19.39
CA ASN A 78 -9.99 -16.29 19.83
C ASN A 78 -8.81 -16.71 18.95
N ALA A 79 -8.73 -17.98 18.53
CA ALA A 79 -7.67 -18.46 17.63
C ALA A 79 -7.71 -17.74 16.26
N LEU A 80 -8.90 -17.50 15.71
CA LEU A 80 -9.06 -16.74 14.45
C LEU A 80 -8.70 -15.25 14.62
N LEU A 81 -8.99 -14.66 15.79
CA LEU A 81 -8.56 -13.31 16.11
C LEU A 81 -7.03 -13.21 16.25
N ASP A 82 -6.37 -14.24 16.86
CA ASP A 82 -4.91 -14.33 16.93
C ASP A 82 -4.29 -14.36 15.52
N GLU A 83 -4.90 -15.06 14.58
CA GLU A 83 -4.44 -15.08 13.19
C GLU A 83 -4.60 -13.72 12.50
N LEU A 84 -5.75 -13.08 12.66
CA LEU A 84 -6.03 -11.79 12.03
C LEU A 84 -5.12 -10.67 12.56
N GLU A 85 -4.87 -10.62 13.87
CA GLU A 85 -4.03 -9.55 14.47
C GLU A 85 -2.59 -9.59 13.98
N LEU A 86 -2.08 -10.73 13.51
CA LEU A 86 -0.75 -10.86 12.91
C LEU A 86 -0.67 -10.26 11.49
N ARG A 87 -1.81 -10.09 10.81
CA ARG A 87 -1.85 -9.60 9.43
C ARG A 87 -1.56 -8.10 9.33
N HIS A 88 -2.08 -7.30 10.27
CA HIS A 88 -1.91 -5.85 10.25
C HIS A 88 -2.14 -5.23 11.63
N ILE A 89 -1.46 -4.11 11.93
CA ILE A 89 -1.58 -3.42 13.22
C ILE A 89 -3.02 -2.96 13.52
N TYR A 90 -3.81 -2.61 12.49
CA TYR A 90 -5.21 -2.20 12.70
C TYR A 90 -6.11 -3.37 13.12
N PHE A 91 -5.73 -4.60 12.79
CA PHE A 91 -6.46 -5.78 13.27
C PHE A 91 -6.16 -6.10 14.74
N GLN A 92 -5.10 -5.53 15.33
CA GLN A 92 -4.93 -5.58 16.79
C GLN A 92 -6.09 -4.88 17.52
N GLN A 93 -6.49 -3.69 17.05
CA GLN A 93 -7.64 -2.98 17.60
C GLN A 93 -8.92 -3.80 17.43
N LEU A 94 -9.15 -4.36 16.25
CA LEU A 94 -10.29 -5.23 15.97
C LEU A 94 -10.30 -6.44 16.93
N ALA A 95 -9.19 -7.14 17.05
CA ALA A 95 -9.09 -8.33 17.89
C ALA A 95 -9.34 -8.02 19.38
N LEU A 96 -8.80 -6.91 19.88
CA LEU A 96 -9.02 -6.47 21.26
C LEU A 96 -10.49 -6.13 21.53
N ASP A 97 -11.14 -5.38 20.65
CA ASP A 97 -12.57 -5.04 20.76
C ASP A 97 -13.43 -6.32 20.72
N TRP A 98 -13.14 -7.24 19.80
CA TRP A 98 -13.90 -8.48 19.69
C TRP A 98 -13.69 -9.43 20.88
N ARG A 99 -12.49 -9.55 21.44
CA ARG A 99 -12.23 -10.30 22.66
C ARG A 99 -12.97 -9.72 23.86
N TYR A 100 -13.00 -8.39 23.96
CA TYR A 100 -13.76 -7.70 24.99
C TYR A 100 -15.25 -7.98 24.86
N ARG A 101 -15.83 -7.84 23.67
CA ARG A 101 -17.24 -8.16 23.37
C ARG A 101 -17.57 -9.61 23.66
N LEU A 102 -16.72 -10.52 23.20
CA LEU A 102 -16.85 -11.96 23.43
C LEU A 102 -16.89 -12.29 24.93
N SER A 103 -15.93 -11.72 25.70
CA SER A 103 -15.88 -11.95 27.13
C SER A 103 -17.16 -11.48 27.84
N ARG A 104 -17.69 -10.33 27.43
CA ARG A 104 -18.94 -9.81 27.97
C ARG A 104 -20.13 -10.69 27.56
N ALA A 105 -20.22 -11.09 26.30
CA ALA A 105 -21.29 -11.97 25.82
C ALA A 105 -21.32 -13.29 26.62
N VAL A 106 -20.15 -13.86 26.91
CA VAL A 106 -20.03 -15.10 27.69
C VAL A 106 -20.38 -14.88 29.17
N ILE A 107 -19.88 -13.81 29.80
CA ILE A 107 -20.13 -13.52 31.23
C ILE A 107 -21.61 -13.22 31.49
N PHE A 108 -22.25 -12.46 30.63
CA PHE A 108 -23.65 -12.07 30.79
C PHE A 108 -24.63 -13.02 30.09
N GLU A 109 -24.15 -14.06 29.42
CA GLU A 109 -24.93 -14.98 28.59
C GLU A 109 -25.80 -14.28 27.53
N GLN A 110 -25.33 -13.12 27.03
CA GLN A 110 -26.01 -12.28 26.08
C GLN A 110 -25.32 -12.29 24.71
N TYR A 111 -25.83 -13.10 23.82
CA TYR A 111 -25.29 -13.30 22.47
C TYR A 111 -26.11 -12.53 21.42
N THR A 112 -26.38 -11.25 21.66
CA THR A 112 -27.17 -10.39 20.76
C THR A 112 -26.28 -9.73 19.70
N GLU A 113 -26.89 -9.22 18.63
CA GLU A 113 -26.19 -8.44 17.58
C GLU A 113 -25.52 -7.17 18.16
N ASP A 114 -26.08 -6.57 19.21
CA ASP A 114 -25.47 -5.40 19.89
C ASP A 114 -24.18 -5.76 20.63
N MET A 115 -24.13 -6.97 21.19
CA MET A 115 -22.93 -7.45 21.88
C MET A 115 -21.88 -7.97 20.91
N LEU A 116 -22.32 -8.73 19.88
CA LEU A 116 -21.48 -9.35 18.86
C LEU A 116 -22.01 -8.94 17.47
N PRO A 117 -21.61 -7.76 16.95
CA PRO A 117 -22.14 -7.19 15.71
C PRO A 117 -21.65 -7.95 14.47
N ARG A 118 -22.17 -9.13 14.22
CA ARG A 118 -21.78 -10.02 13.13
C ARG A 118 -21.98 -9.42 11.74
N LYS A 119 -23.00 -8.54 11.59
CA LYS A 119 -23.23 -7.82 10.33
C LYS A 119 -22.07 -6.91 9.97
N TYR A 120 -21.48 -6.25 10.98
CA TYR A 120 -20.28 -5.44 10.78
C TYR A 120 -19.11 -6.30 10.28
N LEU A 121 -18.87 -7.45 10.95
CA LEU A 121 -17.80 -8.35 10.57
C LEU A 121 -18.02 -8.94 9.17
N TYR A 122 -19.25 -9.32 8.84
CA TYR A 122 -19.61 -9.81 7.51
C TYR A 122 -19.32 -8.78 6.41
N ALA A 123 -19.60 -7.51 6.66
CA ALA A 123 -19.37 -6.41 5.71
C ALA A 123 -17.91 -5.91 5.68
N LEU A 124 -17.07 -6.35 6.62
CA LEU A 124 -15.72 -5.80 6.79
C LEU A 124 -14.83 -5.92 5.55
N PRO A 125 -14.76 -7.05 4.81
CA PRO A 125 -13.93 -7.14 3.61
C PRO A 125 -14.30 -6.10 2.54
N ASP A 126 -15.59 -5.95 2.26
CA ASP A 126 -16.07 -4.97 1.27
C ASP A 126 -15.86 -3.53 1.76
N THR A 127 -15.99 -3.31 3.07
CA THR A 127 -15.70 -2.02 3.68
C THR A 127 -14.21 -1.67 3.54
N LEU A 128 -13.30 -2.62 3.76
CA LEU A 128 -11.86 -2.42 3.59
C LEU A 128 -11.50 -2.13 2.13
N ARG A 129 -12.06 -2.87 1.15
CA ARG A 129 -11.85 -2.59 -0.29
C ARG A 129 -12.31 -1.18 -0.66
N ARG A 130 -13.48 -0.76 -0.16
CA ARG A 130 -13.98 0.60 -0.39
C ARG A 130 -13.06 1.64 0.23
N MET A 131 -12.60 1.44 1.47
CA MET A 131 -11.65 2.34 2.14
C MET A 131 -10.34 2.43 1.36
N GLN A 132 -9.77 1.31 0.89
CA GLN A 132 -8.57 1.31 0.05
C GLN A 132 -8.77 2.19 -1.20
N GLY A 133 -9.91 2.04 -1.90
CA GLY A 133 -10.25 2.86 -3.06
C GLY A 133 -10.33 4.35 -2.72
N GLN A 134 -11.02 4.72 -1.64
CA GLN A 134 -11.14 6.10 -1.18
C GLN A 134 -9.81 6.72 -0.78
N ILE A 135 -8.93 5.95 -0.15
CA ILE A 135 -7.57 6.39 0.23
C ILE A 135 -6.73 6.64 -1.03
N VAL A 136 -6.78 5.74 -2.00
CA VAL A 136 -6.08 5.87 -3.28
C VAL A 136 -6.56 7.12 -4.03
N GLU A 137 -7.87 7.36 -4.12
CA GLU A 137 -8.42 8.57 -4.72
C GLU A 137 -7.93 9.85 -4.02
N LEU A 138 -7.85 9.83 -2.68
CA LEU A 138 -7.32 10.96 -1.92
C LEU A 138 -5.82 11.15 -2.19
N PHE A 139 -5.05 10.08 -2.28
CA PHE A 139 -3.64 10.17 -2.64
C PHE A 139 -3.45 10.82 -4.01
N GLU A 140 -4.16 10.34 -5.04
CA GLU A 140 -4.02 10.80 -6.41
C GLU A 140 -4.54 12.24 -6.62
N ASN A 141 -5.62 12.61 -5.96
CA ASN A 141 -6.26 13.90 -6.18
C ASN A 141 -5.78 15.00 -5.23
N VAL A 142 -5.25 14.64 -4.05
CA VAL A 142 -4.89 15.63 -3.02
C VAL A 142 -3.40 15.59 -2.69
N LEU A 143 -2.81 14.42 -2.51
CA LEU A 143 -1.45 14.27 -1.97
C LEU A 143 -0.38 14.02 -3.05
N ASP A 144 -0.74 13.52 -4.24
CA ASP A 144 0.17 13.42 -5.39
C ASP A 144 0.04 14.67 -6.28
N ALA A 145 0.78 15.69 -5.94
CA ALA A 145 0.66 17.00 -6.54
C ALA A 145 1.89 17.42 -7.33
N ASP A 146 2.51 16.51 -8.05
CA ASP A 146 3.76 16.80 -8.75
C ASP A 146 3.66 17.89 -9.82
N ASN A 147 2.47 18.13 -10.32
CA ASN A 147 2.22 19.08 -11.40
C ASN A 147 1.24 20.20 -11.02
N SER A 148 0.94 20.35 -9.74
CA SER A 148 0.01 21.37 -9.27
C SER A 148 0.67 22.31 -8.26
N ASP A 149 0.71 23.60 -8.57
CA ASP A 149 1.08 24.65 -7.61
C ASP A 149 -0.07 25.01 -6.64
N GLU A 150 -1.20 24.29 -6.75
CA GLU A 150 -2.35 24.53 -5.91
C GLU A 150 -2.15 24.03 -4.48
N PRO A 151 -2.56 24.79 -3.46
CA PRO A 151 -2.44 24.37 -2.07
C PRO A 151 -3.31 23.15 -1.78
N THR A 152 -2.88 22.29 -0.86
CA THR A 152 -3.59 21.07 -0.44
C THR A 152 -5.04 21.34 -0.05
N SER A 153 -5.32 22.48 0.59
CA SER A 153 -6.68 22.89 0.96
C SER A 153 -7.61 23.06 -0.24
N LYS A 154 -7.12 23.65 -1.34
CA LYS A 154 -7.91 23.78 -2.57
C LYS A 154 -8.15 22.43 -3.23
N ARG A 155 -7.12 21.60 -3.33
CA ARG A 155 -7.24 20.24 -3.88
C ARG A 155 -8.23 19.39 -3.08
N MET A 156 -8.30 19.56 -1.75
CA MET A 156 -9.33 18.93 -0.92
C MET A 156 -10.74 19.37 -1.29
N VAL A 157 -10.95 20.67 -1.52
CA VAL A 157 -12.26 21.17 -1.97
C VAL A 157 -12.65 20.57 -3.32
N ASP A 158 -11.73 20.57 -4.28
CA ASP A 158 -11.96 20.02 -5.62
C ASP A 158 -12.21 18.50 -5.58
N TYR A 159 -11.51 17.77 -4.69
CA TYR A 159 -11.73 16.35 -4.44
C TYR A 159 -13.15 16.09 -3.94
N TYR A 160 -13.60 16.81 -2.91
CA TYR A 160 -14.95 16.65 -2.39
C TYR A 160 -16.05 17.04 -3.37
N GLN A 161 -15.83 18.07 -4.19
CA GLN A 161 -16.78 18.46 -5.22
C GLN A 161 -16.93 17.43 -6.33
N ARG A 162 -15.83 16.74 -6.70
CA ARG A 162 -15.83 15.70 -7.74
C ARG A 162 -16.35 14.36 -7.23
N SER A 163 -15.84 13.89 -6.11
CA SER A 163 -16.13 12.56 -5.57
C SER A 163 -17.46 12.51 -4.79
N GLY A 164 -17.96 13.64 -4.30
CA GLY A 164 -19.27 13.72 -3.63
C GLY A 164 -19.41 12.73 -2.47
N GLU A 165 -20.35 11.82 -2.57
CA GLU A 165 -20.64 10.81 -1.52
C GLU A 165 -19.61 9.68 -1.47
N THR A 166 -18.83 9.46 -2.52
CA THR A 166 -17.79 8.42 -2.56
C THR A 166 -16.48 8.85 -1.94
N ALA A 167 -16.28 10.15 -1.68
CA ALA A 167 -15.11 10.68 -1.04
C ALA A 167 -14.87 10.08 0.36
N PHE A 168 -13.61 9.92 0.74
CA PHE A 168 -13.27 9.60 2.14
C PHE A 168 -13.74 10.73 3.05
N ARG A 169 -14.52 10.42 4.07
CA ARG A 169 -15.10 11.42 4.99
C ARG A 169 -14.36 11.41 6.32
N PHE A 170 -13.91 12.57 6.75
CA PHE A 170 -13.34 12.78 8.08
C PHE A 170 -14.45 13.07 9.09
N TYR A 171 -14.42 12.33 10.21
CA TYR A 171 -15.40 12.48 11.30
C TYR A 171 -14.73 13.06 12.55
N PRO A 172 -15.52 13.64 13.50
CA PRO A 172 -14.99 13.96 14.82
C PRO A 172 -14.35 12.75 15.49
N GLN A 173 -13.13 12.91 16.02
CA GLN A 173 -12.34 11.84 16.61
C GLN A 173 -12.17 12.04 18.13
N PRO A 174 -12.12 10.97 18.94
CA PRO A 174 -11.78 11.05 20.36
C PRO A 174 -10.26 11.24 20.52
N ILE A 175 -9.77 12.46 20.26
CA ILE A 175 -8.36 12.81 20.34
C ILE A 175 -8.13 13.58 21.64
N GLY A 176 -7.22 13.05 22.48
CA GLY A 176 -6.65 13.75 23.63
C GLY A 176 -5.33 14.43 23.30
N PHE A 177 -4.88 15.30 24.19
CA PHE A 177 -3.51 15.82 24.18
C PHE A 177 -2.81 15.30 25.44
N GLU A 178 -1.72 14.58 25.25
CA GLU A 178 -1.01 13.91 26.32
C GLU A 178 0.49 14.17 26.27
N LEU A 179 1.12 14.17 27.42
CA LEU A 179 2.56 14.17 27.56
C LEU A 179 3.04 12.72 27.67
N ILE A 180 3.65 12.21 26.60
CA ILE A 180 4.21 10.85 26.54
C ILE A 180 5.73 10.97 26.57
N GLY A 181 6.34 10.66 27.72
CA GLY A 181 7.76 10.95 27.93
C GLY A 181 8.03 12.46 27.88
N GLU A 182 8.76 12.91 26.87
CA GLU A 182 9.07 14.33 26.63
C GLU A 182 8.27 14.92 25.45
N VAL A 183 7.36 14.16 24.84
CA VAL A 183 6.58 14.58 23.68
C VAL A 183 5.14 14.88 24.08
N PHE A 184 4.69 16.12 23.86
CA PHE A 184 3.29 16.51 24.01
C PHE A 184 2.60 16.43 22.65
N THR A 185 1.65 15.51 22.50
CA THR A 185 1.10 15.16 21.19
C THR A 185 -0.39 14.80 21.22
N GLU A 186 -1.02 14.82 20.06
CA GLU A 186 -2.38 14.29 19.85
C GLU A 186 -2.34 12.77 20.00
N VAL A 187 -3.18 12.20 20.87
CA VAL A 187 -3.33 10.76 21.09
C VAL A 187 -4.75 10.36 20.74
N LEU A 188 -4.89 9.39 19.85
CA LEU A 188 -6.17 8.79 19.47
C LEU A 188 -6.42 7.52 20.28
N THR A 189 -7.61 7.41 20.88
CA THR A 189 -8.17 6.16 21.42
C THR A 189 -9.27 5.67 20.48
N PRO A 190 -8.97 4.85 19.48
CA PRO A 190 -9.91 4.49 18.41
C PRO A 190 -10.98 3.52 18.89
N ASN A 191 -12.21 3.70 18.40
CA ASN A 191 -13.30 2.75 18.61
C ASN A 191 -13.30 1.63 17.53
N ASN A 192 -12.70 1.88 16.38
CA ASN A 192 -12.67 0.96 15.25
C ASN A 192 -11.53 1.30 14.27
N ILE A 193 -11.33 0.47 13.24
CA ILE A 193 -10.29 0.65 12.23
C ILE A 193 -10.45 1.98 11.46
N TYR A 194 -11.67 2.43 11.23
CA TYR A 194 -11.91 3.68 10.51
C TYR A 194 -11.34 4.90 11.24
N ASP A 195 -11.44 4.92 12.57
CA ASP A 195 -10.89 6.00 13.38
C ASP A 195 -9.36 6.09 13.21
N ILE A 196 -8.68 4.96 13.15
CA ILE A 196 -7.23 4.90 12.92
C ILE A 196 -6.89 5.43 11.51
N LEU A 197 -7.65 5.00 10.50
CA LEU A 197 -7.47 5.47 9.12
C LEU A 197 -7.70 6.97 8.98
N ASP A 198 -8.78 7.49 9.55
CA ASP A 198 -9.08 8.93 9.57
C ASP A 198 -7.91 9.71 10.21
N PHE A 199 -7.43 9.27 11.36
CA PHE A 199 -6.33 9.91 12.08
C PHE A 199 -5.05 9.96 11.24
N GLN A 200 -4.67 8.84 10.63
CA GLN A 200 -3.49 8.73 9.78
C GLN A 200 -3.60 9.59 8.51
N LEU A 201 -4.74 9.53 7.81
CA LEU A 201 -5.00 10.34 6.62
C LEU A 201 -5.03 11.83 6.94
N ARG A 202 -5.65 12.21 8.06
CA ARG A 202 -5.69 13.59 8.54
C ARG A 202 -4.29 14.13 8.81
N ALA A 203 -3.42 13.31 9.39
CA ALA A 203 -2.02 13.66 9.60
C ALA A 203 -1.27 13.82 8.26
N CYS A 204 -1.50 12.92 7.30
CA CYS A 204 -0.92 13.04 5.94
C CYS A 204 -1.35 14.35 5.26
N VAL A 205 -2.63 14.73 5.35
CA VAL A 205 -3.16 15.96 4.77
C VAL A 205 -2.61 17.20 5.50
N LYS A 206 -2.61 17.21 6.83
CA LYS A 206 -2.07 18.31 7.66
C LYS A 206 -0.58 18.57 7.41
N GLN A 207 0.20 17.51 7.24
CA GLN A 207 1.65 17.57 7.01
C GLN A 207 2.00 17.68 5.52
N GLU A 208 1.02 17.71 4.62
CA GLU A 208 1.18 17.76 3.17
C GLU A 208 2.13 16.68 2.64
N ILE A 209 2.01 15.46 3.19
CA ILE A 209 2.83 14.31 2.80
C ILE A 209 2.53 13.94 1.34
N LYS A 210 3.53 14.06 0.47
CA LYS A 210 3.37 13.65 -0.93
C LYS A 210 3.33 12.13 -1.05
N MET A 211 2.26 11.63 -1.64
CA MET A 211 2.08 10.20 -1.93
C MET A 211 2.30 9.94 -3.41
N ARG A 212 3.17 8.98 -3.75
CA ARG A 212 3.45 8.62 -5.14
C ARG A 212 3.32 7.14 -5.38
N ARG A 213 2.94 6.80 -6.60
CA ARG A 213 2.97 5.43 -7.08
C ARG A 213 4.35 5.09 -7.64
N CYS A 214 5.03 4.10 -7.08
CA CYS A 214 6.35 3.66 -7.52
C CYS A 214 6.29 3.11 -8.95
N LYS A 215 7.07 3.67 -9.89
CA LYS A 215 7.11 3.21 -11.29
C LYS A 215 7.65 1.78 -11.45
N ASN A 216 8.38 1.25 -10.46
CA ASN A 216 8.89 -0.11 -10.51
C ASN A 216 7.89 -1.16 -10.00
N CYS A 217 7.39 -1.02 -8.76
CA CYS A 217 6.53 -2.02 -8.12
C CYS A 217 5.03 -1.68 -8.14
N GLY A 218 4.65 -0.47 -8.55
CA GLY A 218 3.26 -0.03 -8.62
C GLY A 218 2.62 0.37 -7.27
N ARG A 219 3.31 0.17 -6.14
CA ARG A 219 2.80 0.47 -4.80
C ARG A 219 2.98 1.94 -4.44
N TYR A 220 2.08 2.47 -3.60
CA TYR A 220 2.23 3.82 -3.08
C TYR A 220 3.34 3.93 -2.04
N PHE A 221 3.96 5.11 -1.95
CA PHE A 221 4.97 5.44 -0.95
C PHE A 221 4.96 6.93 -0.63
N ALA A 222 5.34 7.28 0.58
CA ALA A 222 5.46 8.67 1.01
C ALA A 222 6.82 9.26 0.59
N VAL A 223 6.80 10.49 0.08
CA VAL A 223 8.01 11.25 -0.26
C VAL A 223 8.34 12.16 0.91
N MET A 224 9.21 11.72 1.81
CA MET A 224 9.56 12.43 3.05
C MET A 224 10.59 13.55 2.88
N ARG A 225 11.22 13.69 1.70
CA ARG A 225 12.25 14.70 1.43
C ARG A 225 11.95 15.44 0.13
N ARG A 226 12.47 16.69 0.02
CA ARG A 226 12.43 17.44 -1.25
C ARG A 226 13.18 16.65 -2.33
N GLY A 227 12.46 16.10 -3.29
CA GLY A 227 13.07 15.37 -4.41
C GLY A 227 12.02 14.75 -5.32
N ALA A 228 12.33 14.74 -6.62
CA ALA A 228 11.54 14.09 -7.66
C ALA A 228 11.82 12.58 -7.69
N THR A 229 11.58 11.86 -6.59
CA THR A 229 11.80 10.40 -6.58
C THR A 229 10.59 9.68 -7.16
N GLU A 230 10.84 8.83 -8.15
CA GLU A 230 9.81 8.02 -8.84
C GLU A 230 9.77 6.57 -8.34
N TYR A 231 10.70 6.21 -7.46
CA TYR A 231 10.90 4.84 -6.99
C TYR A 231 10.99 4.78 -5.47
N CYS A 232 10.29 3.82 -4.87
CA CYS A 232 10.31 3.63 -3.42
C CYS A 232 11.59 2.92 -2.93
N GLY A 233 11.75 2.85 -1.59
CA GLY A 233 12.88 2.16 -0.95
C GLY A 233 12.64 0.66 -0.70
N ARG A 234 11.51 0.07 -1.13
CA ARG A 234 11.21 -1.35 -0.89
C ARG A 234 12.14 -2.26 -1.70
N VAL A 235 12.48 -3.42 -1.14
CA VAL A 235 13.25 -4.45 -1.83
C VAL A 235 12.52 -4.89 -3.10
N ALA A 236 13.23 -4.95 -4.21
CA ALA A 236 12.70 -5.22 -5.54
C ALA A 236 13.11 -6.57 -6.10
N ASP A 237 14.18 -7.19 -5.59
CA ASP A 237 14.68 -8.46 -6.07
C ASP A 237 15.33 -9.33 -4.97
N GLU A 238 15.62 -10.58 -5.30
CA GLU A 238 16.25 -11.56 -4.40
C GLU A 238 17.66 -11.18 -3.91
N ARG A 239 18.30 -10.21 -4.57
CA ARG A 239 19.62 -9.68 -4.18
C ARG A 239 19.52 -8.56 -3.14
N GLY A 240 18.32 -8.25 -2.67
CA GLY A 240 18.08 -7.21 -1.68
C GLY A 240 18.13 -5.79 -2.25
N ARG A 241 18.21 -5.62 -3.57
CA ARG A 241 18.24 -4.27 -4.19
C ARG A 241 16.85 -3.64 -4.14
N THR A 242 16.81 -2.34 -3.86
CA THR A 242 15.57 -1.58 -3.74
C THR A 242 15.02 -1.13 -5.09
N CYS A 243 13.74 -0.75 -5.13
CA CYS A 243 13.14 -0.11 -6.31
C CYS A 243 13.90 1.16 -6.73
N ARG A 244 14.49 1.88 -5.79
CA ARG A 244 15.29 3.08 -6.08
C ARG A 244 16.57 2.75 -6.85
N GLU A 245 17.19 1.59 -6.58
CA GLU A 245 18.44 1.17 -7.23
C GLU A 245 18.19 0.55 -8.62
N VAL A 246 17.12 -0.22 -8.78
CA VAL A 246 16.90 -0.97 -10.02
C VAL A 246 15.72 -0.48 -10.86
N GLY A 247 14.90 0.41 -10.31
CA GLY A 247 13.60 0.76 -10.91
C GLY A 247 13.72 1.40 -12.28
N ALA A 248 14.68 2.29 -12.50
CA ALA A 248 14.89 2.92 -13.80
C ALA A 248 15.24 1.88 -14.89
N ILE A 249 16.13 0.94 -14.58
CA ILE A 249 16.54 -0.14 -15.50
C ILE A 249 15.35 -1.07 -15.76
N ASN A 250 14.62 -1.47 -14.72
CA ASN A 250 13.48 -2.36 -14.85
C ASN A 250 12.35 -1.72 -15.67
N THR A 251 12.06 -0.45 -15.44
CA THR A 251 11.03 0.29 -16.16
C THR A 251 11.41 0.44 -17.63
N TRP A 252 12.66 0.82 -17.91
CA TRP A 252 13.17 0.88 -19.27
C TRP A 252 13.13 -0.50 -19.95
N THR A 253 13.54 -1.57 -19.29
CA THR A 253 13.50 -2.93 -19.84
C THR A 253 12.07 -3.36 -20.17
N ARG A 254 11.10 -3.03 -19.30
CA ARG A 254 9.69 -3.32 -19.55
C ARG A 254 9.15 -2.52 -20.74
N SER A 255 9.44 -1.23 -20.84
CA SER A 255 8.99 -0.40 -21.98
C SER A 255 9.57 -0.88 -23.31
N LYS A 256 10.79 -1.48 -23.30
CA LYS A 256 11.44 -2.00 -24.51
C LYS A 256 11.10 -3.46 -24.81
N ARG A 257 10.46 -4.17 -23.89
CA ARG A 257 10.10 -5.59 -24.12
C ARG A 257 9.09 -5.77 -25.24
N ASP A 258 8.15 -4.85 -25.37
CA ASP A 258 7.06 -4.92 -26.34
C ASP A 258 7.31 -3.98 -27.56
N ASP A 259 8.47 -3.32 -27.60
CA ASP A 259 8.90 -2.46 -28.68
C ASP A 259 9.53 -3.31 -29.81
N GLU A 260 8.74 -3.61 -30.84
CA GLU A 260 9.17 -4.43 -31.98
C GLU A 260 10.31 -3.76 -32.77
N VAL A 261 10.31 -2.45 -32.91
CA VAL A 261 11.39 -1.68 -33.56
C VAL A 261 12.70 -1.88 -32.81
N PHE A 262 12.67 -1.77 -31.50
CA PHE A 262 13.84 -2.01 -30.63
C PHE A 262 14.32 -3.46 -30.70
N LYS A 263 13.41 -4.45 -30.74
CA LYS A 263 13.76 -5.88 -30.86
C LYS A 263 14.53 -6.16 -32.16
N VAL A 264 14.01 -5.65 -33.27
CA VAL A 264 14.63 -5.83 -34.60
C VAL A 264 16.03 -5.18 -34.60
N TYR A 265 16.12 -3.93 -34.19
CA TYR A 265 17.39 -3.21 -34.06
C TYR A 265 18.39 -3.96 -33.18
N ARG A 266 18.00 -4.38 -31.95
CA ARG A 266 18.88 -5.05 -30.99
C ARG A 266 19.38 -6.42 -31.50
N ARG A 267 18.56 -7.16 -32.27
CA ARG A 267 18.94 -8.43 -32.87
C ARG A 267 20.08 -8.22 -33.85
N GLU A 268 19.96 -7.27 -34.78
CA GLU A 268 20.99 -6.99 -35.78
C GLU A 268 22.25 -6.36 -35.16
N TYR A 269 22.08 -5.48 -34.16
CA TYR A 269 23.21 -4.92 -33.42
C TYR A 269 24.06 -6.00 -32.75
N LYS A 270 23.43 -6.94 -32.02
CA LYS A 270 24.15 -8.06 -31.38
C LYS A 270 24.85 -8.96 -32.39
N LYS A 271 24.21 -9.24 -33.52
CA LYS A 271 24.78 -10.06 -34.59
C LYS A 271 26.05 -9.41 -35.16
N ARG A 272 26.00 -8.12 -35.47
CA ARG A 272 27.16 -7.40 -36.02
C ARG A 272 28.26 -7.21 -34.97
N PHE A 273 27.91 -6.97 -33.71
CA PHE A 273 28.87 -6.94 -32.63
C PHE A 273 29.67 -8.27 -32.51
N ALA A 274 28.97 -9.41 -32.69
CA ALA A 274 29.63 -10.69 -32.70
C ALA A 274 30.58 -10.87 -33.93
N TRP A 275 30.34 -10.16 -35.02
CA TRP A 275 31.21 -10.19 -36.19
C TRP A 275 32.59 -9.55 -35.97
N ILE A 276 32.68 -8.57 -35.03
CA ILE A 276 33.98 -8.01 -34.57
C ILE A 276 34.85 -9.15 -34.02
N LYS A 277 34.27 -9.90 -33.04
CA LYS A 277 35.00 -11.03 -32.43
C LYS A 277 35.36 -12.14 -33.43
N ALA A 278 34.60 -12.27 -34.50
CA ALA A 278 34.85 -13.24 -35.56
C ALA A 278 35.77 -12.68 -36.65
N GLY A 279 36.31 -11.48 -36.54
CA GLY A 279 37.21 -10.83 -37.50
C GLY A 279 36.57 -10.53 -38.87
N ARG A 280 35.22 -10.46 -38.94
CA ARG A 280 34.46 -10.21 -40.18
C ARG A 280 34.32 -8.73 -40.50
N ILE A 281 34.34 -7.89 -39.49
CA ILE A 281 34.29 -6.41 -39.58
C ILE A 281 35.25 -5.83 -38.55
N THR A 282 35.74 -4.62 -38.82
CA THR A 282 36.55 -3.85 -37.83
C THR A 282 35.64 -3.13 -36.82
N ASP A 283 36.22 -2.72 -35.69
CA ASP A 283 35.53 -1.90 -34.71
C ASP A 283 35.01 -0.59 -35.33
N GLN A 284 35.82 0.05 -36.20
CA GLN A 284 35.40 1.29 -36.87
C GLN A 284 34.18 1.06 -37.77
N GLN A 285 34.18 0.01 -38.59
CA GLN A 285 33.05 -0.34 -39.44
C GLN A 285 31.79 -0.61 -38.65
N PHE A 286 31.92 -1.23 -37.48
CA PHE A 286 30.79 -1.44 -36.56
C PHE A 286 30.26 -0.13 -36.00
N TYR A 287 31.12 0.76 -35.53
CA TYR A 287 30.71 2.05 -34.97
C TYR A 287 30.02 2.92 -36.03
N ASP A 288 30.56 3.02 -37.24
CA ASP A 288 29.96 3.79 -38.35
C ASP A 288 28.59 3.23 -38.73
N TRP A 289 28.47 1.89 -38.76
CA TRP A 289 27.18 1.24 -39.02
C TRP A 289 26.20 1.50 -37.83
N SER A 290 26.66 1.41 -36.59
CA SER A 290 25.78 1.53 -35.43
C SER A 290 25.20 2.94 -35.29
N GLU A 291 25.95 3.97 -35.67
CA GLU A 291 25.48 5.35 -35.70
C GLU A 291 24.37 5.52 -36.75
N ARG A 292 24.59 5.04 -37.98
CA ARG A 292 23.57 5.04 -39.05
C ARG A 292 22.33 4.21 -38.67
N ALA A 293 22.53 3.03 -38.08
CA ALA A 293 21.43 2.18 -37.63
C ALA A 293 20.57 2.82 -36.53
N ARG A 294 21.19 3.61 -35.65
CA ARG A 294 20.47 4.40 -34.65
C ARG A 294 19.61 5.47 -35.30
N ALA A 295 20.17 6.22 -36.28
CA ALA A 295 19.41 7.24 -37.00
C ALA A 295 18.21 6.65 -37.75
N GLU A 296 18.35 5.47 -38.41
CA GLU A 296 17.24 4.80 -39.09
C GLU A 296 16.18 4.28 -38.10
N LYS A 297 16.62 3.77 -36.92
CA LYS A 297 15.72 3.39 -35.85
C LYS A 297 14.89 4.59 -35.35
N ASP A 298 15.54 5.74 -35.15
CA ASP A 298 14.86 6.96 -34.73
C ASP A 298 13.84 7.47 -35.77
N LYS A 299 14.12 7.35 -37.08
CA LYS A 299 13.15 7.62 -38.14
C LYS A 299 11.93 6.69 -38.07
N CYS A 300 12.14 5.42 -37.77
CA CYS A 300 11.06 4.44 -37.61
C CYS A 300 10.21 4.76 -36.36
N GLU A 301 10.84 5.14 -35.25
CA GLU A 301 10.15 5.54 -34.03
C GLU A 301 9.33 6.85 -34.24
N GLN A 302 9.76 7.72 -35.17
CA GLN A 302 9.03 8.93 -35.59
C GLN A 302 7.95 8.66 -36.66
N GLY A 303 7.82 7.42 -37.13
CA GLY A 303 6.86 7.05 -38.18
C GLY A 303 7.24 7.47 -39.60
N LEU A 304 8.48 7.92 -39.84
CA LEU A 304 8.97 8.31 -41.17
C LEU A 304 9.27 7.14 -42.07
N ILE A 305 9.60 5.99 -41.53
CA ILE A 305 9.76 4.71 -42.20
C ILE A 305 9.01 3.62 -41.45
N SER A 306 8.57 2.59 -42.16
CA SER A 306 7.93 1.43 -41.56
C SER A 306 8.94 0.49 -40.87
N GLN A 307 8.47 -0.35 -39.95
CA GLN A 307 9.28 -1.39 -39.34
C GLN A 307 9.89 -2.35 -40.35
N LYS A 308 9.18 -2.68 -41.43
CA LYS A 308 9.68 -3.52 -42.53
C LYS A 308 10.84 -2.88 -43.25
N GLU A 309 10.75 -1.60 -43.56
CA GLU A 309 11.83 -0.85 -44.21
C GLU A 309 13.07 -0.78 -43.33
N LEU A 310 12.90 -0.54 -42.02
CA LEU A 310 13.99 -0.60 -41.05
C LEU A 310 14.64 -1.99 -41.02
N GLU A 311 13.85 -3.05 -40.99
CA GLU A 311 14.39 -4.43 -40.98
C GLU A 311 15.20 -4.77 -42.20
N VAL A 312 14.73 -4.36 -43.41
CA VAL A 312 15.47 -4.51 -44.63
C VAL A 312 16.77 -3.73 -44.59
N TRP A 313 16.69 -2.43 -44.20
CA TRP A 313 17.87 -1.58 -44.11
C TRP A 313 18.93 -2.16 -43.15
N LEU A 314 18.53 -2.60 -41.95
CA LEU A 314 19.43 -3.19 -40.97
C LEU A 314 20.14 -4.48 -41.45
N LYS A 315 19.50 -5.27 -42.34
CA LYS A 315 20.07 -6.49 -42.91
C LYS A 315 21.03 -6.20 -44.08
N GLU A 316 20.72 -5.23 -44.91
CA GLU A 316 21.41 -4.96 -46.20
C GLU A 316 22.52 -3.91 -46.04
N SER A 317 22.43 -3.01 -45.07
CA SER A 317 23.46 -1.99 -44.83
C SER A 317 24.81 -2.63 -44.46
N LYS A 318 25.86 -2.18 -45.12
CA LYS A 318 27.24 -2.62 -44.85
C LYS A 318 27.92 -1.60 -43.90
#